data_0c7a53a707d311492c81361a83a9eaa0
#
_entry.id   0c7a53a707d311492c81361a83a9eaa0
#
_cell.length_a   1.000
_cell.length_b   1.000
_cell.length_c   1.000
_cell.angle_alpha   90.00
_cell.angle_beta   90.00
_cell.angle_gamma   90.00
#
_symmetry.space_group_name_H-M   'P 1'
#
loop_
_entity.id
_entity.type
_entity.pdbx_description
1 polymer ?
#
loop_
_entity_poly.entity_id
_entity_poly.type
_entity_poly.pdbx_seq_one_letter_code
_entity_poly.pdbx_strand_id
1 'polypeptide(L)'
;MTATPAPQLHYLPYDGFLADVRKVSASVAAGDWRPDYVIGIGRGGLVPAVYISHELNTPMLSIDHSSKVPGFAEELLHKVAEKSAAGVKLLFVDDINDSGGTIATIRTILADNGGEAVNLRFATVITNTSSQAKVDYWADEIDRQQDKRWFVFPWEAVGMKNTIVEEAQSIPQRLA
;
A
#
# COMPACT_ATOMS: atom_id res chain seq x y z
N MET A 1 -5.73 16.87 -32.14
CA MET A 1 -5.73 16.34 -30.81
C MET A 1 -5.28 14.88 -30.91
N THR A 2 -4.08 14.55 -30.49
CA THR A 2 -3.61 13.16 -30.45
C THR A 2 -4.41 12.45 -29.36
N ALA A 3 -5.09 11.36 -29.72
CA ALA A 3 -5.82 10.57 -28.73
C ALA A 3 -4.84 10.06 -27.66
N THR A 4 -5.19 10.21 -26.39
CA THR A 4 -4.42 9.62 -25.29
C THR A 4 -4.35 8.11 -25.50
N PRO A 5 -3.17 7.49 -25.48
CA PRO A 5 -3.06 6.05 -25.68
C PRO A 5 -3.87 5.29 -24.64
N ALA A 6 -4.48 4.18 -25.05
CA ALA A 6 -5.24 3.34 -24.13
C ALA A 6 -4.28 2.69 -23.11
N PRO A 7 -4.62 2.70 -21.80
CA PRO A 7 -3.78 2.06 -20.79
C PRO A 7 -3.74 0.53 -20.98
N GLN A 8 -2.59 -0.05 -20.74
CA GLN A 8 -2.44 -1.50 -20.71
C GLN A 8 -2.88 -2.02 -19.33
N LEU A 9 -4.10 -2.53 -19.23
CA LEU A 9 -4.61 -3.12 -17.99
C LEU A 9 -4.03 -4.51 -17.77
N HIS A 10 -3.52 -4.77 -16.56
CA HIS A 10 -3.02 -6.08 -16.12
C HIS A 10 -3.81 -6.52 -14.89
N TYR A 11 -4.73 -7.46 -15.07
CA TYR A 11 -5.54 -8.01 -13.99
C TYR A 11 -4.72 -9.06 -13.23
N LEU A 12 -4.47 -8.82 -11.94
CA LEU A 12 -3.85 -9.81 -11.07
C LEU A 12 -4.84 -10.96 -10.82
N PRO A 13 -4.44 -12.21 -11.11
CA PRO A 13 -5.28 -13.34 -10.73
C PRO A 13 -5.31 -13.51 -9.22
N TYR A 14 -6.45 -13.94 -8.68
CA TYR A 14 -6.64 -14.10 -7.23
C TYR A 14 -5.61 -15.03 -6.58
N ASP A 15 -5.28 -16.15 -7.23
CA ASP A 15 -4.27 -17.09 -6.72
C ASP A 15 -2.87 -16.46 -6.68
N GLY A 16 -2.54 -15.59 -7.65
CA GLY A 16 -1.32 -14.80 -7.67
C GLY A 16 -1.27 -13.85 -6.49
N PHE A 17 -2.35 -13.10 -6.25
CA PHE A 17 -2.48 -12.23 -5.08
C PHE A 17 -2.30 -13.00 -3.76
N LEU A 18 -2.89 -14.19 -3.61
CA LEU A 18 -2.70 -15.03 -2.42
C LEU A 18 -1.24 -15.45 -2.24
N ALA A 19 -0.58 -15.83 -3.32
CA ALA A 19 0.85 -16.18 -3.28
C ALA A 19 1.70 -14.99 -2.83
N ASP A 20 1.39 -13.78 -3.32
CA ASP A 20 2.11 -12.56 -2.99
C ASP A 20 1.91 -12.14 -1.53
N VAL A 21 0.68 -12.21 -1.02
CA VAL A 21 0.41 -11.98 0.41
C VAL A 21 1.22 -12.93 1.29
N ARG A 22 1.32 -14.21 0.92
CA ARG A 22 2.12 -15.20 1.65
C ARG A 22 3.61 -14.89 1.61
N LYS A 23 4.13 -14.40 0.48
CA LYS A 23 5.53 -13.94 0.38
C LYS A 23 5.80 -12.78 1.37
N VAL A 24 4.91 -11.77 1.39
CA VAL A 24 5.03 -10.64 2.33
C VAL A 24 4.98 -11.13 3.76
N SER A 25 4.00 -11.95 4.12
CA SER A 25 3.82 -12.47 5.48
C SER A 25 5.02 -13.32 5.92
N ALA A 26 5.53 -14.19 5.04
CA ALA A 26 6.73 -14.99 5.31
C ALA A 26 7.96 -14.10 5.52
N SER A 27 8.12 -13.03 4.74
CA SER A 27 9.22 -12.08 4.88
C SER A 27 9.16 -11.35 6.24
N VAL A 28 7.98 -10.91 6.68
CA VAL A 28 7.77 -10.34 8.02
C VAL A 28 8.09 -11.37 9.11
N ALA A 29 7.64 -12.62 8.93
CA ALA A 29 7.84 -13.69 9.89
C ALA A 29 9.29 -14.20 9.97
N ALA A 30 10.12 -13.99 8.98
CA ALA A 30 11.52 -14.41 8.96
C ALA A 30 12.45 -13.53 9.82
N GLY A 31 12.09 -12.25 10.03
CA GLY A 31 12.90 -11.32 10.82
C GLY A 31 12.63 -11.40 12.33
N ASP A 32 13.35 -10.61 13.12
CA ASP A 32 13.16 -10.49 14.58
C ASP A 32 12.11 -9.43 14.96
N TRP A 33 11.72 -8.59 14.00
CA TRP A 33 10.71 -7.57 14.22
C TRP A 33 9.32 -8.16 14.04
N ARG A 34 8.46 -8.02 15.04
CA ARG A 34 7.07 -8.50 14.98
C ARG A 34 6.12 -7.33 15.15
N PRO A 35 5.13 -7.15 14.27
CA PRO A 35 4.11 -6.12 14.46
C PRO A 35 3.14 -6.49 15.58
N ASP A 36 2.76 -5.48 16.36
CA ASP A 36 1.65 -5.58 17.31
C ASP A 36 0.31 -5.35 16.60
N TYR A 37 0.33 -4.56 15.52
CA TYR A 37 -0.83 -4.34 14.66
C TYR A 37 -0.42 -4.27 13.19
N VAL A 38 -1.28 -4.80 12.32
CA VAL A 38 -1.27 -4.55 10.87
C VAL A 38 -2.20 -3.39 10.59
N ILE A 39 -1.79 -2.42 9.76
CA ILE A 39 -2.57 -1.22 9.44
C ILE A 39 -2.79 -1.15 7.93
N GLY A 40 -4.04 -1.34 7.47
CA GLY A 40 -4.40 -1.16 6.07
C GLY A 40 -4.52 0.32 5.70
N ILE A 41 -3.91 0.71 4.59
CA ILE A 41 -3.92 2.08 4.07
C ILE A 41 -5.00 2.22 2.99
N GLY A 42 -6.03 3.01 3.26
CA GLY A 42 -7.11 3.26 2.29
C GLY A 42 -7.76 1.99 1.77
N ARG A 43 -8.42 2.08 0.62
CA ARG A 43 -9.09 0.92 0.01
C ARG A 43 -8.11 -0.11 -0.53
N GLY A 44 -7.01 0.33 -1.12
CA GLY A 44 -6.00 -0.54 -1.74
C GLY A 44 -5.32 -1.44 -0.72
N GLY A 45 -4.83 -0.84 0.37
CA GLY A 45 -4.12 -1.56 1.42
C GLY A 45 -5.02 -2.35 2.37
N LEU A 46 -6.33 -2.06 2.42
CA LEU A 46 -7.24 -2.73 3.36
C LEU A 46 -7.35 -4.24 3.09
N VAL A 47 -7.48 -4.64 1.83
CA VAL A 47 -7.63 -6.06 1.48
C VAL A 47 -6.35 -6.86 1.76
N PRO A 48 -5.16 -6.49 1.26
CA PRO A 48 -3.94 -7.20 1.60
C PRO A 48 -3.65 -7.20 3.11
N ALA A 49 -3.97 -6.11 3.83
CA ALA A 49 -3.81 -6.04 5.28
C ALA A 49 -4.67 -7.06 6.03
N VAL A 50 -5.92 -7.31 5.60
CA VAL A 50 -6.78 -8.36 6.18
C VAL A 50 -6.10 -9.73 6.05
N TYR A 51 -5.61 -10.08 4.87
CA TYR A 51 -4.95 -11.37 4.64
C TYR A 51 -3.65 -11.52 5.44
N ILE A 52 -2.80 -10.48 5.43
CA ILE A 52 -1.55 -10.45 6.20
C ILE A 52 -1.82 -10.56 7.71
N SER A 53 -2.84 -9.86 8.20
CA SER A 53 -3.29 -9.91 9.61
C SER A 53 -3.66 -11.33 10.03
N HIS A 54 -4.43 -12.05 9.20
CA HIS A 54 -4.78 -13.45 9.46
C HIS A 54 -3.56 -14.38 9.37
N GLU A 55 -2.72 -14.22 8.35
CA GLU A 55 -1.53 -15.06 8.16
C GLU A 55 -0.52 -14.91 9.33
N LEU A 56 -0.36 -13.68 9.84
CA LEU A 56 0.52 -13.38 10.98
C LEU A 56 -0.16 -13.56 12.34
N ASN A 57 -1.45 -13.86 12.39
CA ASN A 57 -2.28 -13.88 13.61
C ASN A 57 -2.11 -12.59 14.44
N THR A 58 -2.13 -11.44 13.77
CA THR A 58 -1.89 -10.11 14.35
C THR A 58 -3.13 -9.25 14.17
N PRO A 59 -3.63 -8.54 15.20
CA PRO A 59 -4.81 -7.68 15.07
C PRO A 59 -4.59 -6.56 14.05
N MET A 60 -5.69 -6.12 13.42
CA MET A 60 -5.66 -5.13 12.35
C MET A 60 -6.35 -3.82 12.75
N LEU A 61 -5.80 -2.73 12.23
CA LEU A 61 -6.40 -1.40 12.19
C LEU A 61 -6.49 -0.94 10.74
N SER A 62 -7.24 0.13 10.49
CA SER A 62 -7.28 0.77 9.17
C SER A 62 -7.16 2.28 9.31
N ILE A 63 -6.50 2.90 8.31
CA ILE A 63 -6.45 4.35 8.17
C ILE A 63 -7.04 4.72 6.81
N ASP A 64 -7.92 5.72 6.80
CA ASP A 64 -8.42 6.25 5.54
C ASP A 64 -7.41 7.23 4.93
N HIS A 65 -6.99 6.95 3.70
CA HIS A 65 -6.15 7.84 2.91
C HIS A 65 -6.76 8.13 1.52
N SER A 66 -7.88 7.48 1.20
CA SER A 66 -8.49 7.50 -0.14
C SER A 66 -9.78 8.30 -0.23
N SER A 67 -10.50 8.51 0.87
CA SER A 67 -11.81 9.18 0.87
C SER A 67 -11.74 10.68 0.56
N LYS A 68 -10.58 11.30 0.77
CA LYS A 68 -10.37 12.76 0.66
C LYS A 68 -11.27 13.56 1.62
N VAL A 69 -11.75 12.95 2.70
CA VAL A 69 -12.51 13.64 3.75
C VAL A 69 -11.52 14.40 4.63
N PRO A 70 -11.61 15.74 4.69
CA PRO A 70 -10.69 16.55 5.47
C PRO A 70 -10.68 16.17 6.96
N GLY A 71 -9.50 16.05 7.54
CA GLY A 71 -9.30 15.75 8.97
C GLY A 71 -9.50 14.31 9.40
N PHE A 72 -10.19 13.48 8.61
CA PHE A 72 -10.52 12.11 9.03
C PHE A 72 -9.27 11.19 9.09
N ALA A 73 -8.44 11.24 8.06
CA ALA A 73 -7.20 10.47 8.04
C ALA A 73 -6.19 10.97 9.09
N GLU A 74 -6.11 12.27 9.29
CA GLU A 74 -5.16 12.91 10.21
C GLU A 74 -5.41 12.50 11.66
N GLU A 75 -6.66 12.48 12.13
CA GLU A 75 -7.00 12.08 13.50
C GLU A 75 -6.55 10.65 13.82
N LEU A 76 -6.76 9.72 12.89
CA LEU A 76 -6.32 8.34 13.06
C LEU A 76 -4.79 8.23 13.05
N LEU A 77 -4.10 8.98 12.19
CA LEU A 77 -2.64 9.01 12.13
C LEU A 77 -2.02 9.58 13.42
N HIS A 78 -2.65 10.57 14.07
CA HIS A 78 -2.21 11.05 15.39
C HIS A 78 -2.26 9.93 16.43
N LYS A 79 -3.39 9.20 16.53
CA LYS A 79 -3.52 8.05 17.45
C LYS A 79 -2.51 6.94 17.16
N VAL A 80 -2.17 6.73 15.91
CA VAL A 80 -1.17 5.75 15.47
C VAL A 80 0.24 6.23 15.84
N ALA A 81 0.55 7.52 15.71
CA ALA A 81 1.81 8.12 16.14
C ALA A 81 2.01 7.92 17.66
N GLU A 82 1.00 8.24 18.48
CA GLU A 82 1.03 8.01 19.94
C GLU A 82 1.32 6.55 20.30
N LYS A 83 0.70 5.59 19.58
CA LYS A 83 0.97 4.16 19.79
C LYS A 83 2.42 3.81 19.49
N SER A 84 2.98 4.30 18.38
CA SER A 84 4.37 4.03 18.03
C SER A 84 5.35 4.67 19.02
N ALA A 85 5.05 5.88 19.51
CA ALA A 85 5.81 6.55 20.57
C ALA A 85 5.80 5.75 21.88
N ALA A 86 4.71 5.02 22.17
CA ALA A 86 4.60 4.12 23.31
C ALA A 86 5.27 2.75 23.09
N GLY A 87 6.01 2.55 22.01
CA GLY A 87 6.74 1.32 21.71
C GLY A 87 5.96 0.26 20.94
N VAL A 88 4.71 0.56 20.52
CA VAL A 88 3.88 -0.36 19.75
C VAL A 88 4.40 -0.44 18.31
N LYS A 89 4.65 -1.65 17.83
CA LYS A 89 5.17 -1.93 16.48
C LYS A 89 4.03 -2.03 15.48
N LEU A 90 4.10 -1.24 14.41
CA LEU A 90 3.02 -1.05 13.45
C LEU A 90 3.49 -1.38 12.04
N LEU A 91 2.82 -2.33 11.39
CA LEU A 91 3.06 -2.71 10.00
C LEU A 91 1.98 -2.07 9.12
N PHE A 92 2.36 -1.04 8.38
CA PHE A 92 1.48 -0.43 7.38
C PHE A 92 1.50 -1.23 6.09
N VAL A 93 0.33 -1.45 5.51
CA VAL A 93 0.15 -2.26 4.30
C VAL A 93 -0.61 -1.46 3.26
N ASP A 94 -0.06 -1.43 2.04
CA ASP A 94 -0.73 -0.93 0.84
C ASP A 94 -0.65 -1.98 -0.28
N ASP A 95 -1.40 -1.79 -1.35
CA ASP A 95 -1.34 -2.70 -2.51
C ASP A 95 -0.09 -2.45 -3.35
N ILE A 96 0.22 -1.21 -3.67
CA ILE A 96 1.35 -0.84 -4.51
C ILE A 96 2.08 0.41 -4.01
N ASN A 97 3.38 0.30 -3.84
CA ASN A 97 4.27 1.45 -3.65
C ASN A 97 4.78 1.93 -5.01
N ASP A 98 4.03 2.78 -5.67
CA ASP A 98 4.36 3.23 -7.02
C ASP A 98 5.26 4.48 -7.02
N SER A 99 4.70 5.68 -6.80
CA SER A 99 5.49 6.91 -6.67
C SER A 99 6.13 7.07 -5.29
N GLY A 100 5.56 6.43 -4.27
CA GLY A 100 5.95 6.56 -2.87
C GLY A 100 5.28 7.73 -2.14
N GLY A 101 4.41 8.48 -2.81
CA GLY A 101 3.78 9.67 -2.24
C GLY A 101 2.97 9.36 -0.98
N THR A 102 2.13 8.34 -1.01
CA THR A 102 1.32 7.92 0.15
C THR A 102 2.20 7.58 1.36
N ILE A 103 3.20 6.75 1.16
CA ILE A 103 4.10 6.31 2.23
C ILE A 103 4.92 7.48 2.79
N ALA A 104 5.44 8.35 1.92
CA ALA A 104 6.17 9.55 2.34
C ALA A 104 5.29 10.47 3.18
N THR A 105 4.05 10.72 2.74
CA THR A 105 3.08 11.55 3.48
C THR A 105 2.77 10.96 4.85
N ILE A 106 2.47 9.65 4.93
CA ILE A 106 2.18 8.99 6.21
C ILE A 106 3.40 9.08 7.14
N ARG A 107 4.61 8.79 6.66
CA ARG A 107 5.83 8.91 7.47
C ARG A 107 6.03 10.32 8.02
N THR A 108 5.80 11.33 7.20
CA THR A 108 5.90 12.75 7.62
C THR A 108 4.89 13.06 8.72
N ILE A 109 3.62 12.72 8.52
CA ILE A 109 2.58 12.97 9.52
C ILE A 109 2.89 12.25 10.84
N LEU A 110 3.32 11.00 10.79
CA LEU A 110 3.68 10.25 11.98
C LEU A 110 4.87 10.88 12.72
N ALA A 111 5.92 11.29 11.99
CA ALA A 111 7.09 11.94 12.57
C ALA A 111 6.74 13.30 13.22
N ASP A 112 5.95 14.12 12.51
CA ASP A 112 5.50 15.44 13.02
C ASP A 112 4.64 15.32 14.28
N ASN A 113 4.03 14.15 14.51
CA ASN A 113 3.22 13.86 15.71
C ASN A 113 3.93 12.96 16.72
N GLY A 114 5.26 12.92 16.69
CA GLY A 114 6.08 12.23 17.70
C GLY A 114 6.14 10.71 17.54
N GLY A 115 5.75 10.17 16.39
CA GLY A 115 5.85 8.74 16.11
C GLY A 115 7.30 8.27 15.98
N GLU A 116 7.60 7.12 16.56
CA GLU A 116 8.94 6.52 16.60
C GLU A 116 9.17 5.62 15.38
N ALA A 117 10.07 6.04 14.47
CA ALA A 117 10.34 5.37 13.20
C ALA A 117 10.80 3.91 13.35
N VAL A 118 11.50 3.57 14.43
CA VAL A 118 11.96 2.19 14.72
C VAL A 118 10.80 1.22 14.91
N ASN A 119 9.63 1.72 15.28
CA ASN A 119 8.41 0.95 15.51
C ASN A 119 7.49 0.91 14.27
N LEU A 120 7.92 1.49 13.15
CA LEU A 120 7.13 1.59 11.92
C LEU A 120 7.78 0.80 10.79
N ARG A 121 7.02 -0.09 10.16
CA ARG A 121 7.40 -0.80 8.95
C ARG A 121 6.29 -0.68 7.90
N PHE A 122 6.68 -0.74 6.64
CA PHE A 122 5.77 -0.64 5.50
C PHE A 122 5.91 -1.87 4.61
N ALA A 123 4.78 -2.39 4.18
CA ALA A 123 4.70 -3.53 3.26
C ALA A 123 3.77 -3.21 2.09
N THR A 124 4.08 -3.75 0.92
CA THR A 124 3.20 -3.68 -0.25
C THR A 124 3.23 -5.01 -1.01
N VAL A 125 2.17 -5.26 -1.79
CA VAL A 125 2.18 -6.41 -2.71
C VAL A 125 3.19 -6.16 -3.83
N ILE A 126 3.14 -4.97 -4.43
CA ILE A 126 4.07 -4.56 -5.49
C ILE A 126 4.84 -3.31 -5.05
N THR A 127 6.14 -3.24 -5.36
CA THR A 127 6.93 -2.02 -5.17
C THR A 127 7.64 -1.61 -6.46
N ASN A 128 7.62 -0.31 -6.74
CA ASN A 128 8.40 0.26 -7.84
C ASN A 128 9.82 0.57 -7.36
N THR A 129 10.83 0.04 -8.05
CA THR A 129 12.24 0.23 -7.70
C THR A 129 12.69 1.69 -7.71
N SER A 130 12.03 2.52 -8.52
CA SER A 130 12.29 3.97 -8.62
C SER A 130 11.37 4.83 -7.71
N SER A 131 10.57 4.21 -6.83
CA SER A 131 9.75 4.93 -5.85
C SER A 131 10.60 5.81 -4.93
N GLN A 132 10.11 7.02 -4.64
CA GLN A 132 10.77 7.96 -3.72
C GLN A 132 10.76 7.48 -2.25
N ALA A 133 9.81 6.61 -1.88
CA ALA A 133 9.74 6.02 -0.54
C ALA A 133 9.99 4.52 -0.62
N LYS A 134 10.90 4.02 0.21
CA LYS A 134 11.18 2.59 0.31
C LYS A 134 10.23 1.91 1.29
N VAL A 135 9.84 0.68 0.98
CA VAL A 135 9.10 -0.22 1.88
C VAL A 135 10.06 -1.24 2.50
N ASP A 136 9.66 -1.85 3.59
CA ASP A 136 10.46 -2.85 4.31
C ASP A 136 10.21 -4.26 3.78
N TYR A 137 8.98 -4.51 3.29
CA TYR A 137 8.55 -5.82 2.80
C TYR A 137 7.70 -5.67 1.52
N TRP A 138 7.91 -6.56 0.56
CA TRP A 138 7.15 -6.61 -0.70
C TRP A 138 7.16 -8.02 -1.29
N ALA A 139 6.21 -8.29 -2.18
CA ALA A 139 6.16 -9.56 -2.89
C ALA A 139 6.86 -9.48 -4.23
N ASP A 140 6.53 -8.47 -5.04
CA ASP A 140 7.07 -8.30 -6.39
C ASP A 140 7.61 -6.87 -6.60
N GLU A 141 8.63 -6.78 -7.47
CA GLU A 141 9.23 -5.51 -7.88
C GLU A 141 8.88 -5.19 -9.33
N ILE A 142 8.68 -3.92 -9.61
CA ILE A 142 8.55 -3.39 -10.97
C ILE A 142 9.47 -2.20 -11.16
N ASP A 143 9.85 -1.94 -12.40
CA ASP A 143 10.50 -0.70 -12.82
C ASP A 143 9.54 0.08 -13.72
N ARG A 144 9.01 1.19 -13.23
CA ARG A 144 8.08 2.03 -13.99
C ARG A 144 8.67 2.69 -15.23
N GLN A 145 9.98 2.68 -15.41
CA GLN A 145 10.58 3.08 -16.68
C GLN A 145 10.32 2.05 -17.78
N GLN A 146 10.21 0.77 -17.42
CA GLN A 146 10.02 -0.35 -18.34
C GLN A 146 8.60 -0.91 -18.32
N ASP A 147 7.95 -0.96 -17.16
CA ASP A 147 6.61 -1.51 -16.97
C ASP A 147 5.57 -0.41 -16.77
N LYS A 148 4.80 -0.14 -17.81
CA LYS A 148 3.73 0.87 -17.85
C LYS A 148 2.34 0.29 -17.57
N ARG A 149 2.23 -1.02 -17.30
CA ARG A 149 0.95 -1.67 -17.05
C ARG A 149 0.23 -1.04 -15.85
N TRP A 150 -1.07 -0.87 -15.98
CA TRP A 150 -1.94 -0.56 -14.87
C TRP A 150 -2.35 -1.86 -14.20
N PHE A 151 -1.92 -2.08 -12.97
CA PHE A 151 -2.30 -3.26 -12.20
C PHE A 151 -3.71 -3.08 -11.68
N VAL A 152 -4.57 -4.06 -11.94
CA VAL A 152 -5.94 -4.14 -11.46
C VAL A 152 -6.00 -5.30 -10.47
N PHE A 153 -6.13 -4.98 -9.20
CA PHE A 153 -6.20 -5.99 -8.15
C PHE A 153 -7.56 -6.68 -8.11
N PRO A 154 -7.69 -7.88 -7.51
CA PRO A 154 -8.95 -8.63 -7.52
C PRO A 154 -10.16 -7.87 -6.99
N TRP A 155 -9.99 -7.01 -6.00
CA TRP A 155 -11.06 -6.18 -5.44
C TRP A 155 -11.43 -4.97 -6.31
N GLU A 156 -10.55 -4.54 -7.18
CA GLU A 156 -10.80 -3.47 -8.16
C GLU A 156 -11.48 -4.02 -9.42
N ALA A 157 -11.23 -5.28 -9.74
CA ALA A 157 -11.77 -5.95 -10.94
C ALA A 157 -13.31 -6.05 -10.95
N VAL A 158 -13.97 -5.82 -9.81
CA VAL A 158 -15.44 -5.73 -9.71
C VAL A 158 -15.97 -4.37 -10.18
N GLY A 159 -15.09 -3.37 -10.34
CA GLY A 159 -15.42 -2.04 -10.83
C GLY A 159 -15.81 -2.02 -12.32
N MET A 160 -16.48 -0.96 -12.74
CA MET A 160 -16.78 -0.77 -14.15
C MET A 160 -15.49 -0.51 -14.94
N LYS A 161 -15.34 -1.16 -16.08
CA LYS A 161 -14.13 -1.07 -16.92
C LYS A 161 -13.77 0.37 -17.33
N ASN A 162 -14.77 1.20 -17.62
CA ASN A 162 -14.54 2.61 -17.94
C ASN A 162 -13.93 3.38 -16.76
N THR A 163 -14.38 3.14 -15.53
CA THR A 163 -13.82 3.77 -14.32
C THR A 163 -12.35 3.36 -14.13
N ILE A 164 -12.03 2.07 -14.31
CA ILE A 164 -10.66 1.57 -14.23
C ILE A 164 -9.77 2.24 -15.30
N VAL A 165 -10.28 2.41 -16.52
CA VAL A 165 -9.57 3.10 -17.61
C VAL A 165 -9.37 4.58 -17.28
N GLU A 166 -10.37 5.27 -16.75
CA GLU A 166 -10.30 6.67 -16.34
C GLU A 166 -9.26 6.88 -15.23
N GLU A 167 -9.23 5.99 -14.22
CA GLU A 167 -8.23 5.99 -13.15
C GLU A 167 -6.82 5.78 -13.72
N ALA A 168 -6.63 4.82 -14.62
CA ALA A 168 -5.35 4.60 -15.29
C ALA A 168 -4.89 5.81 -16.11
N GLN A 169 -5.81 6.48 -16.79
CA GLN A 169 -5.53 7.69 -17.59
C GLN A 169 -5.27 8.94 -16.74
N SER A 170 -5.70 8.95 -15.48
CA SER A 170 -5.43 10.07 -14.58
C SER A 170 -3.97 10.23 -14.21
N ILE A 171 -3.12 9.23 -14.52
CA ILE A 171 -1.68 9.24 -14.26
C ILE A 171 -0.92 9.13 -15.61
N PRO A 172 -0.71 10.24 -16.31
CA PRO A 172 -0.14 10.24 -17.67
C PRO A 172 1.24 9.57 -17.79
N GLN A 173 2.04 9.61 -16.72
CA GLN A 173 3.38 8.99 -16.68
C GLN A 173 3.35 7.46 -16.88
N ARG A 174 2.16 6.83 -16.76
CA ARG A 174 1.96 5.40 -16.96
C ARG A 174 1.42 5.03 -18.34
N LEU A 175 1.18 6.01 -19.21
CA LEU A 175 0.58 5.81 -20.53
C LEU A 175 1.61 5.78 -21.67
N ALA A 176 2.85 6.13 -21.42
CA ALA A 176 3.89 6.26 -22.44
C ALA A 176 4.78 5.03 -22.54
#